data_1b892999ecd18a35f2f770bde9cf7568
#
_entry.id   1b892999ecd18a35f2f770bde9cf7568
#
_cell.length_a   1.000
_cell.length_b   1.000
_cell.length_c   1.000
_cell.angle_alpha   90.00
_cell.angle_beta   90.00
_cell.angle_gamma   90.00
#
_symmetry.space_group_name_H-M   'P 1'
#
loop_
_entity.id
_entity.type
_entity.pdbx_description
1 polymer ?
#
loop_
_entity_poly.entity_id
_entity_poly.type
_entity_poly.pdbx_seq_one_letter_code
_entity_poly.pdbx_strand_id
1 'polypeptide(L)'
;METITFNGTVTEAEGAATHLSIAGAAHFFFSKTFASDFSEPLNLEPGNYQVFVSVFTTGKFSLDVRGNFSSINPPVPDAYDTKTNETYSLIV
;
A
#
# COMPACT_ATOMS: atom_id res chain seq x y z
N MET A 1 -17.31 -9.18 -1.95
CA MET A 1 -16.16 -8.36 -2.35
C MET A 1 -16.10 -7.10 -1.50
N GLU A 2 -14.96 -6.81 -0.95
CA GLU A 2 -14.78 -5.65 -0.07
C GLU A 2 -13.97 -4.58 -0.78
N THR A 3 -14.31 -3.32 -0.54
CA THR A 3 -13.50 -2.20 -1.01
C THR A 3 -12.44 -1.89 0.04
N ILE A 4 -11.18 -2.06 -0.35
CA ILE A 4 -10.03 -1.78 0.50
C ILE A 4 -9.32 -0.58 -0.11
N THR A 5 -9.10 0.47 0.68
CA THR A 5 -8.48 1.69 0.20
C THR A 5 -7.06 1.81 0.74
N PHE A 6 -6.11 1.96 -0.16
CA PHE A 6 -4.70 2.12 0.17
C PHE A 6 -4.35 3.59 0.06
N ASN A 7 -3.93 4.19 1.17
CA ASN A 7 -3.62 5.61 1.26
C ASN A 7 -2.14 5.79 1.53
N GLY A 8 -1.46 6.51 0.64
CA GLY A 8 -0.07 6.85 0.80
C GLY A 8 0.10 8.34 0.98
N THR A 9 0.90 8.74 1.96
CA THR A 9 1.19 10.15 2.24
C THR A 9 2.69 10.37 2.22
N VAL A 10 3.12 11.32 1.43
CA VAL A 10 4.53 11.70 1.32
C VAL A 10 4.70 13.09 1.91
N THR A 11 5.61 13.24 2.88
CA THR A 11 5.87 14.51 3.54
C THR A 11 7.33 14.90 3.45
N GLU A 12 7.60 16.20 3.38
CA GLU A 12 8.96 16.75 3.35
C GLU A 12 9.80 16.21 2.20
N ALA A 13 9.16 15.89 1.06
CA ALA A 13 9.85 15.25 -0.04
C ALA A 13 9.91 16.14 -1.27
N GLU A 14 11.04 16.06 -1.96
CA GLU A 14 11.19 16.58 -3.31
C GLU A 14 11.38 15.39 -4.24
N GLY A 15 10.47 15.22 -5.20
CA GLY A 15 10.57 14.13 -6.14
C GLY A 15 10.37 12.76 -5.51
N ALA A 16 9.16 12.42 -5.19
CA ALA A 16 8.82 11.12 -4.64
C ALA A 16 8.25 10.21 -5.71
N ALA A 17 8.47 8.91 -5.57
CA ALA A 17 7.81 7.89 -6.36
C ALA A 17 7.49 6.71 -5.46
N THR A 18 6.24 6.28 -5.48
CA THR A 18 5.79 5.11 -4.73
C THR A 18 5.21 4.10 -5.70
N HIS A 19 5.74 2.90 -5.69
CA HIS A 19 5.20 1.80 -6.46
C HIS A 19 4.42 0.87 -5.53
N LEU A 20 3.16 0.64 -5.86
CA LEU A 20 2.27 -0.22 -5.10
C LEU A 20 1.89 -1.42 -5.98
N SER A 21 2.17 -2.62 -5.49
CA SER A 21 1.79 -3.87 -6.16
C SER A 21 1.03 -4.74 -5.18
N ILE A 22 -0.06 -5.32 -5.67
CA ILE A 22 -0.89 -6.21 -4.86
C ILE A 22 -1.20 -7.45 -5.69
N ALA A 23 -0.94 -8.61 -5.11
CA ALA A 23 -1.24 -9.88 -5.77
C ALA A 23 -1.80 -10.87 -4.75
N GLY A 24 -2.71 -11.72 -5.17
CA GLY A 24 -3.25 -12.72 -4.26
C GLY A 24 -4.47 -13.43 -4.77
N ALA A 25 -5.47 -13.55 -3.91
CA ALA A 25 -6.66 -14.37 -4.12
C ALA A 25 -7.36 -14.07 -5.45
N ALA A 26 -7.97 -15.10 -6.06
CA ALA A 26 -8.73 -15.01 -7.30
C ALA A 26 -7.91 -14.45 -8.47
N HIS A 27 -6.60 -14.72 -8.50
CA HIS A 27 -5.67 -14.24 -9.53
C HIS A 27 -5.62 -12.71 -9.63
N PHE A 28 -5.94 -12.02 -8.56
CA PHE A 28 -5.90 -10.57 -8.53
C PHE A 28 -4.47 -10.07 -8.68
N PHE A 29 -4.29 -9.05 -9.51
CA PHE A 29 -3.02 -8.34 -9.62
C PHE A 29 -3.28 -6.87 -9.90
N PHE A 30 -2.56 -6.02 -9.18
CA PHE A 30 -2.60 -4.57 -9.35
C PHE A 30 -1.19 -4.03 -9.20
N SER A 31 -0.82 -3.07 -10.04
CA SER A 31 0.49 -2.43 -9.97
C SER A 31 0.37 -1.01 -10.51
N LYS A 32 0.83 -0.03 -9.71
CA LYS A 32 0.78 1.37 -10.12
C LYS A 32 1.85 2.18 -9.40
N THR A 33 2.39 3.17 -10.08
CA THR A 33 3.35 4.12 -9.52
C THR A 33 2.70 5.47 -9.33
N PHE A 34 2.92 6.07 -8.17
CA PHE A 34 2.37 7.38 -7.80
C PHE A 34 3.52 8.36 -7.58
N ALA A 35 3.35 9.59 -8.03
CA ALA A 35 4.34 10.65 -7.88
C ALA A 35 4.12 11.52 -6.65
N SER A 36 2.98 11.35 -5.96
CA SER A 36 2.60 12.17 -4.82
C SER A 36 1.70 11.33 -3.91
N ASP A 37 1.02 11.98 -2.98
CA ASP A 37 0.02 11.33 -2.13
C ASP A 37 -1.03 10.63 -2.98
N PHE A 38 -1.51 9.51 -2.51
CA PHE A 38 -2.51 8.74 -3.25
C PHE A 38 -3.55 8.12 -2.33
N SER A 39 -4.68 7.84 -2.92
CA SER A 39 -5.75 7.07 -2.29
C SER A 39 -6.31 6.15 -3.38
N GLU A 40 -6.07 4.86 -3.24
CA GLU A 40 -6.44 3.88 -4.26
C GLU A 40 -7.43 2.88 -3.69
N PRO A 41 -8.72 2.99 -4.05
CA PRO A 41 -9.70 1.99 -3.66
C PRO A 41 -9.66 0.79 -4.61
N LEU A 42 -9.63 -0.40 -4.04
CA LEU A 42 -9.62 -1.64 -4.80
C LEU A 42 -10.67 -2.58 -4.24
N ASN A 43 -11.37 -3.28 -5.14
CA ASN A 43 -12.34 -4.28 -4.74
C ASN A 43 -11.65 -5.63 -4.67
N LEU A 44 -11.60 -6.22 -3.48
CA LEU A 44 -10.87 -7.45 -3.23
C LEU A 44 -11.82 -8.55 -2.74
N GLU A 45 -11.71 -9.72 -3.35
CA GLU A 45 -12.38 -10.92 -2.86
C GLU A 45 -11.77 -11.36 -1.54
N PRO A 46 -12.51 -12.09 -0.69
CA PRO A 46 -11.92 -12.67 0.51
C PRO A 46 -10.74 -13.57 0.19
N GLY A 47 -9.69 -13.50 1.00
CA GLY A 47 -8.50 -14.32 0.83
C GLY A 47 -7.24 -13.61 1.23
N ASN A 48 -6.11 -14.19 0.84
CA ASN A 48 -4.78 -13.71 1.20
C ASN A 48 -4.17 -12.93 0.06
N TYR A 49 -3.55 -11.80 0.40
CA TYR A 49 -2.89 -10.91 -0.56
C TYR A 49 -1.51 -10.52 -0.05
N GLN A 50 -0.58 -10.34 -0.98
CA GLN A 50 0.71 -9.72 -0.71
C GLN A 50 0.67 -8.30 -1.24
N VAL A 51 1.00 -7.34 -0.38
CA VAL A 51 1.06 -5.93 -0.73
C VAL A 51 2.51 -5.50 -0.68
N PHE A 52 3.04 -5.12 -1.83
CA PHE A 52 4.43 -4.71 -1.94
C PHE A 52 4.48 -3.21 -2.20
N VAL A 53 5.20 -2.50 -1.34
CA VAL A 53 5.37 -1.05 -1.44
C VAL A 53 6.83 -0.74 -1.60
N SER A 54 7.18 -0.04 -2.67
CA SER A 54 8.53 0.44 -2.92
C SER A 54 8.51 1.95 -2.96
N VAL A 55 9.22 2.59 -2.05
CA VAL A 55 9.20 4.04 -1.90
C VAL A 55 10.56 4.62 -2.20
N PHE A 56 10.59 5.62 -3.05
CA PHE A 56 11.75 6.43 -3.33
C PHE A 56 11.41 7.88 -3.02
N THR A 57 11.95 8.40 -1.94
CA THR A 57 11.70 9.78 -1.52
C THR A 57 12.87 10.27 -0.67
N THR A 58 13.03 11.59 -0.60
CA THR A 58 13.97 12.23 0.31
C THR A 58 13.33 12.57 1.65
N GLY A 59 12.03 12.41 1.76
CA GLY A 59 11.26 12.72 2.97
C GLY A 59 10.75 11.48 3.66
N LYS A 60 9.53 11.56 4.13
CA LYS A 60 8.87 10.50 4.87
C LYS A 60 7.67 9.98 4.11
N PHE A 61 7.40 8.70 4.26
CA PHE A 61 6.24 8.05 3.67
C PHE A 61 5.43 7.35 4.76
N SER A 62 4.12 7.40 4.62
CA SER A 62 3.21 6.67 5.50
C SER A 62 2.17 5.94 4.66
N LEU A 63 1.97 4.67 4.97
CA LEU A 63 0.92 3.86 4.36
C LEU A 63 -0.17 3.59 5.38
N ASP A 64 -1.41 3.83 4.99
CA ASP A 64 -2.58 3.41 5.74
C ASP A 64 -3.50 2.61 4.83
N VAL A 65 -4.19 1.64 5.39
CA VAL A 65 -5.11 0.77 4.66
C VAL A 65 -6.43 0.78 5.40
N ARG A 66 -7.50 1.12 4.70
CA ARG A 66 -8.83 1.26 5.27
C ARG A 66 -9.80 0.33 4.57
N GLY A 67 -10.76 -0.18 5.33
CA GLY A 67 -11.81 -1.03 4.82
C GLY A 67 -12.05 -2.21 5.74
N ASN A 68 -12.86 -3.14 5.26
CA ASN A 68 -13.22 -4.32 6.04
C ASN A 68 -12.31 -5.47 5.67
N PHE A 69 -11.22 -5.62 6.42
CA PHE A 69 -10.29 -6.74 6.27
C PHE A 69 -10.00 -7.35 7.64
N SER A 70 -9.56 -8.61 7.65
CA SER A 70 -9.30 -9.34 8.89
C SER A 70 -8.00 -8.92 9.56
N SER A 71 -6.92 -8.80 8.79
CA SER A 71 -5.63 -8.43 9.34
C SER A 71 -4.68 -7.92 8.27
N ILE A 72 -3.72 -7.13 8.71
CA ILE A 72 -2.59 -6.74 7.90
C ILE A 72 -1.34 -6.75 8.77
N ASN A 73 -0.25 -7.29 8.26
CA ASN A 73 1.01 -7.40 8.97
C ASN A 73 2.18 -7.07 8.03
N PRO A 74 3.07 -6.13 8.35
CA PRO A 74 3.09 -5.25 9.54
C PRO A 74 1.82 -4.40 9.66
N PRO A 75 1.48 -3.98 10.89
CA PRO A 75 0.27 -3.18 11.10
C PRO A 75 0.36 -1.79 10.47
N VAL A 76 -0.80 -1.26 10.12
CA VAL A 76 -0.91 0.09 9.57
C VAL A 76 -1.68 0.99 10.56
N PRO A 77 -1.49 2.30 10.52
CA PRO A 77 -0.59 3.04 9.63
C PRO A 77 0.88 2.74 9.93
N ASP A 78 1.66 2.65 8.86
CA ASP A 78 3.08 2.34 8.95
C ASP A 78 3.86 3.47 8.28
N ALA A 79 4.80 4.07 9.02
CA ALA A 79 5.57 5.21 8.54
C ALA A 79 7.04 4.86 8.48
N TYR A 80 7.68 5.27 7.41
CA TYR A 80 9.12 5.04 7.25
C TYR A 80 9.78 6.19 6.52
N ASP A 81 11.09 6.30 6.75
CA ASP A 81 11.92 7.37 6.19
C ASP A 81 12.62 6.90 4.93
N THR A 82 12.81 7.81 4.00
CA THR A 82 13.66 7.66 2.81
C THR A 82 13.28 6.48 1.91
N LYS A 83 14.27 5.89 1.24
CA LYS A 83 14.06 4.76 0.34
C LYS A 83 13.81 3.50 1.14
N THR A 84 12.73 2.80 0.82
CA THR A 84 12.47 1.53 1.46
C THR A 84 11.58 0.65 0.59
N ASN A 85 11.64 -0.63 0.87
CA ASN A 85 10.72 -1.62 0.32
C ASN A 85 10.09 -2.34 1.49
N GLU A 86 8.78 -2.51 1.44
CA GLU A 86 8.05 -3.21 2.48
C GLU A 86 7.03 -4.14 1.86
N THR A 87 6.86 -5.29 2.47
CA THR A 87 5.85 -6.26 2.06
C THR A 87 4.87 -6.48 3.21
N TYR A 88 3.60 -6.37 2.90
CA TYR A 88 2.53 -6.60 3.87
C TYR A 88 1.76 -7.85 3.48
N SER A 89 1.35 -8.61 4.49
CA SER A 89 0.41 -9.71 4.32
C SER A 89 -0.97 -9.21 4.72
N LEU A 90 -1.88 -9.18 3.76
CA LEU A 90 -3.25 -8.71 3.96
C LEU A 90 -4.21 -9.88 3.85
N ILE A 91 -5.11 -10.00 4.82
CA ILE A 91 -6.17 -11.00 4.78
C ILE A 91 -7.51 -10.26 4.74
N VAL A 92 -8.22 -10.45 3.66
CA VAL A 92 -9.55 -9.86 3.46
C VAL A 92 -10.63 -10.86 3.80
#